data_a31a42a688754270c0cd898a8d5e1dd1
#
_entry.id   a31a42a688754270c0cd898a8d5e1dd1
#
_cell.length_a   1.000
_cell.length_b   1.000
_cell.length_c   1.000
_cell.angle_alpha   90.00
_cell.angle_beta   90.00
_cell.angle_gamma   90.00
#
_symmetry.space_group_name_H-M   'P 1'
#
loop_
_entity.id
_entity.type
_entity.pdbx_description
1 polymer ?
#
loop_
_entity_poly.entity_id
_entity_poly.type
_entity_poly.pdbx_seq_one_letter_code
_entity_poly.pdbx_strand_id
1 'polypeptide(L)'
;MMPMRRDAGREVILPDLRSSGFEHMATRDWVYHALLEAIVRGGLRPGAWLSETSLATQLEVSRTPLREALQRLQSDLLIERGQNGKLYVRGLSEKEARDLYAVRASLEELTVEEAAANMTVAKLATLEEILERMRSAVDRVEEVAEGGRDFHDVLLEIAENEITSWTLGQLKPHIDRYRFLSTRTSQERGMQAVREHEEIYESLRDGNVEAAKSCMRRHIEKGRETVLTALVASPETQGGEEE
;
A
#
# COMPACT_ATOMS: atom_id res chain seq x y z
N MET A 1 -30.70 9.90 19.41
CA MET A 1 -29.59 10.84 19.14
C MET A 1 -28.56 10.65 20.26
N MET A 2 -27.64 9.72 20.08
CA MET A 2 -26.52 9.49 21.01
C MET A 2 -25.30 10.27 20.51
N PRO A 3 -24.61 11.02 21.35
CA PRO A 3 -23.41 11.75 20.92
C PRO A 3 -22.28 10.74 20.64
N MET A 4 -21.78 10.72 19.41
CA MET A 4 -20.57 10.00 19.04
C MET A 4 -19.43 10.46 19.95
N ARG A 5 -18.85 9.54 20.71
CA ARG A 5 -17.65 9.81 21.49
C ARG A 5 -16.51 10.08 20.51
N ARG A 6 -16.14 11.34 20.39
CA ARG A 6 -14.85 11.76 19.83
C ARG A 6 -13.78 11.11 20.70
N ASP A 7 -12.99 10.22 20.11
CA ASP A 7 -11.78 9.66 20.73
C ASP A 7 -10.69 10.76 20.74
N ALA A 8 -11.02 11.87 21.43
CA ALA A 8 -10.14 13.00 21.63
C ALA A 8 -9.16 12.60 22.74
N GLY A 9 -7.97 12.09 22.39
CA GLY A 9 -6.88 12.03 23.34
C GLY A 9 -6.18 10.70 23.56
N ARG A 10 -6.37 9.69 22.75
CA ARG A 10 -5.41 8.55 22.81
C ARG A 10 -4.11 9.00 22.18
N GLU A 11 -3.09 9.08 23.02
CA GLU A 11 -1.70 9.31 22.61
C GLU A 11 -1.34 8.22 21.59
N VAL A 12 -0.96 8.64 20.39
CA VAL A 12 -0.53 7.75 19.34
C VAL A 12 0.83 7.19 19.76
N ILE A 13 0.91 5.90 20.00
CA ILE A 13 2.17 5.21 20.29
C ILE A 13 2.72 4.71 18.94
N LEU A 14 3.84 5.31 18.51
CA LEU A 14 4.57 4.83 17.35
C LEU A 14 5.25 3.49 17.69
N PRO A 15 5.27 2.52 16.76
CA PRO A 15 6.10 1.32 16.93
C PRO A 15 7.58 1.74 17.01
N ASP A 16 8.41 0.90 17.63
CA ASP A 16 9.87 1.15 17.71
C ASP A 16 10.49 1.02 16.32
N LEU A 17 10.62 2.16 15.63
CA LEU A 17 11.07 2.26 14.24
C LEU A 17 12.60 2.40 14.11
N ARG A 18 13.35 2.42 15.22
CA ARG A 18 14.83 2.56 15.20
C ARG A 18 15.55 1.29 14.77
N SER A 19 14.89 0.13 14.83
CA SER A 19 15.48 -1.17 14.48
C SER A 19 15.47 -1.50 12.98
N SER A 20 14.96 -0.65 12.11
CA SER A 20 14.67 -0.96 10.71
C SER A 20 15.69 -0.43 9.68
N GLY A 21 17.00 -0.48 9.95
CA GLY A 21 18.04 -0.37 8.89
C GLY A 21 18.26 1.03 8.27
N PHE A 22 17.72 2.10 8.86
CA PHE A 22 17.80 3.47 8.32
C PHE A 22 18.99 4.29 8.82
N GLU A 23 20.07 3.67 9.29
CA GLU A 23 21.21 4.32 9.97
C GLU A 23 21.96 5.37 9.13
N HIS A 24 21.76 5.40 7.81
CA HIS A 24 22.45 6.32 6.88
C HIS A 24 21.56 7.36 6.21
N MET A 25 20.28 7.45 6.59
CA MET A 25 19.35 8.42 5.99
C MET A 25 19.41 9.77 6.69
N ALA A 26 19.15 10.86 5.93
CA ALA A 26 18.92 12.16 6.54
C ALA A 26 17.73 12.09 7.52
N THR A 27 17.83 12.77 8.67
CA THR A 27 16.81 12.69 9.73
C THR A 27 15.38 12.95 9.23
N ARG A 28 15.19 13.88 8.28
CA ARG A 28 13.87 14.18 7.69
C ARG A 28 13.29 13.01 6.89
N ASP A 29 14.14 12.31 6.13
CA ASP A 29 13.73 11.19 5.29
C ASP A 29 13.42 9.97 6.17
N TRP A 30 14.22 9.73 7.21
CA TRP A 30 13.92 8.74 8.22
C TRP A 30 12.57 9.00 8.91
N VAL A 31 12.33 10.24 9.37
CA VAL A 31 11.05 10.61 10.01
C VAL A 31 9.87 10.40 9.05
N TYR A 32 10.04 10.78 7.77
CA TYR A 32 9.02 10.56 6.75
C TYR A 32 8.69 9.06 6.63
N HIS A 33 9.69 8.19 6.45
CA HIS A 33 9.47 6.76 6.30
C HIS A 33 8.90 6.11 7.57
N ALA A 34 9.33 6.54 8.74
CA ALA A 34 8.81 6.09 10.02
C ALA A 34 7.30 6.39 10.16
N LEU A 35 6.91 7.62 9.86
CA LEU A 35 5.50 8.03 9.90
C LEU A 35 4.68 7.34 8.80
N LEU A 36 5.25 7.22 7.59
CA LEU A 36 4.63 6.50 6.48
C LEU A 36 4.32 5.05 6.86
N GLU A 37 5.29 4.33 7.40
CA GLU A 37 5.11 2.95 7.85
C GLU A 37 4.03 2.85 8.93
N ALA A 38 4.03 3.76 9.90
CA ALA A 38 3.03 3.82 10.95
C ALA A 38 1.61 4.07 10.39
N ILE A 39 1.47 4.90 9.35
CA ILE A 39 0.20 5.13 8.64
C ILE A 39 -0.24 3.88 7.88
N VAL A 40 0.67 3.30 7.09
CA VAL A 40 0.38 2.12 6.25
C VAL A 40 -0.01 0.91 7.09
N ARG A 41 0.70 0.66 8.19
CA ARG A 41 0.43 -0.48 9.09
C ARG A 41 -0.64 -0.19 10.17
N GLY A 42 -1.33 0.95 10.07
CA GLY A 42 -2.43 1.31 10.99
C GLY A 42 -2.01 1.63 12.42
N GLY A 43 -0.72 1.81 12.71
CA GLY A 43 -0.22 2.36 13.96
C GLY A 43 -0.72 3.80 14.16
N LEU A 44 -0.71 4.57 13.08
CA LEU A 44 -1.42 5.85 12.95
C LEU A 44 -2.72 5.61 12.19
N ARG A 45 -3.84 5.49 12.93
CA ARG A 45 -5.15 5.12 12.34
C ARG A 45 -5.72 6.23 11.46
N PRO A 46 -6.53 5.91 10.45
CA PRO A 46 -7.32 6.90 9.72
C PRO A 46 -8.10 7.82 10.68
N GLY A 47 -8.09 9.12 10.41
CA GLY A 47 -8.71 10.14 11.26
C GLY A 47 -7.95 10.50 12.54
N ALA A 48 -6.82 9.85 12.85
CA ALA A 48 -6.02 10.16 14.03
C ALA A 48 -5.42 11.56 13.94
N TRP A 49 -5.55 12.34 15.03
CA TRP A 49 -4.89 13.64 15.17
C TRP A 49 -3.38 13.47 15.39
N LEU A 50 -2.60 14.20 14.62
CA LEU A 50 -1.14 14.21 14.68
C LEU A 50 -0.65 15.43 15.46
N SER A 51 -0.17 15.20 16.68
CA SER A 51 0.44 16.25 17.52
C SER A 51 1.92 16.39 17.21
N GLU A 52 2.34 17.51 16.62
CA GLU A 52 3.77 17.77 16.33
C GLU A 52 4.64 17.61 17.59
N THR A 53 4.15 18.06 18.75
CA THR A 53 4.91 17.98 20.00
C THR A 53 5.07 16.54 20.46
N SER A 54 3.99 15.73 20.44
CA SER A 54 4.04 14.34 20.85
C SER A 54 4.92 13.52 19.87
N LEU A 55 4.76 13.71 18.56
CA LEU A 55 5.56 13.01 17.54
C LEU A 55 7.05 13.35 17.64
N ALA A 56 7.40 14.64 17.85
CA ALA A 56 8.79 15.05 18.03
C ALA A 56 9.43 14.39 19.26
N THR A 57 8.67 14.29 20.36
CA THR A 57 9.14 13.62 21.58
C THR A 57 9.31 12.11 21.37
N GLN A 58 8.33 11.42 20.77
CA GLN A 58 8.38 9.97 20.56
C GLN A 58 9.51 9.56 19.58
N LEU A 59 9.72 10.35 18.52
CA LEU A 59 10.77 10.11 17.53
C LEU A 59 12.14 10.66 17.97
N GLU A 60 12.20 11.40 19.09
CA GLU A 60 13.41 12.07 19.61
C GLU A 60 14.10 12.96 18.57
N VAL A 61 13.31 13.71 17.81
CA VAL A 61 13.79 14.64 16.77
C VAL A 61 13.40 16.08 17.06
N SER A 62 14.11 17.04 16.48
CA SER A 62 13.71 18.43 16.51
C SER A 62 12.48 18.68 15.62
N ARG A 63 11.81 19.82 15.83
CA ARG A 63 10.59 20.17 15.09
C ARG A 63 10.82 20.38 13.58
N THR A 64 12.02 20.78 13.16
CA THR A 64 12.30 21.08 11.75
C THR A 64 12.18 19.83 10.86
N PRO A 65 12.96 18.74 11.06
CA PRO A 65 12.83 17.53 10.24
C PRO A 65 11.43 16.90 10.34
N LEU A 66 10.76 17.00 11.50
CA LEU A 66 9.39 16.52 11.64
C LEU A 66 8.42 17.31 10.76
N ARG A 67 8.50 18.64 10.74
CA ARG A 67 7.64 19.47 9.90
C ARG A 67 7.87 19.22 8.40
N GLU A 68 9.12 19.06 7.98
CA GLU A 68 9.44 18.70 6.61
C GLU A 68 8.81 17.35 6.21
N ALA A 69 8.93 16.34 7.08
CA ALA A 69 8.30 15.04 6.87
C ALA A 69 6.75 15.13 6.82
N LEU A 70 6.14 15.89 7.74
CA LEU A 70 4.68 16.10 7.73
C LEU A 70 4.22 16.86 6.49
N GLN A 71 4.96 17.86 6.02
CA GLN A 71 4.65 18.55 4.76
C GLN A 71 4.69 17.60 3.57
N ARG A 72 5.68 16.70 3.52
CA ARG A 72 5.76 15.69 2.47
C ARG A 72 4.59 14.72 2.53
N LEU A 73 4.26 14.18 3.70
CA LEU A 73 3.08 13.31 3.88
C LEU A 73 1.77 14.01 3.49
N GLN A 74 1.66 15.32 3.70
CA GLN A 74 0.50 16.11 3.26
C GLN A 74 0.49 16.30 1.74
N SER A 75 1.63 16.54 1.10
CA SER A 75 1.76 16.59 -0.36
C SER A 75 1.43 15.24 -1.00
N ASP A 76 1.81 14.16 -0.33
CA ASP A 76 1.52 12.78 -0.75
C ASP A 76 0.07 12.36 -0.42
N LEU A 77 -0.78 13.28 0.07
CA LEU A 77 -2.19 13.04 0.41
C LEU A 77 -2.43 11.93 1.45
N LEU A 78 -1.45 11.65 2.31
CA LEU A 78 -1.57 10.66 3.40
C LEU A 78 -2.09 11.27 4.70
N ILE A 79 -1.86 12.56 4.88
CA ILE A 79 -2.41 13.37 5.97
C ILE A 79 -3.05 14.64 5.42
N GLU A 80 -3.95 15.22 6.18
CA GLU A 80 -4.67 16.44 5.81
C GLU A 80 -4.79 17.41 6.96
N ARG A 81 -5.04 18.69 6.64
CA ARG A 81 -5.25 19.74 7.63
C ARG A 81 -6.75 19.99 7.79
N GLY A 82 -7.26 19.71 8.98
CA GLY A 82 -8.65 19.99 9.31
C GLY A 82 -8.95 21.48 9.45
N GLN A 83 -10.23 21.83 9.53
CA GLN A 83 -10.73 23.22 9.68
C GLN A 83 -10.20 23.93 10.93
N ASN A 84 -9.85 23.17 11.98
CA ASN A 84 -9.22 23.67 13.21
C ASN A 84 -7.70 23.89 13.10
N GLY A 85 -7.11 23.72 11.89
CA GLY A 85 -5.69 23.87 11.62
C GLY A 85 -4.82 22.69 12.07
N LYS A 86 -5.41 21.66 12.68
CA LYS A 86 -4.69 20.45 13.12
C LYS A 86 -4.46 19.50 11.95
N LEU A 87 -3.42 18.66 12.05
CA LEU A 87 -3.12 17.60 11.07
C LEU A 87 -3.79 16.29 11.49
N TYR A 88 -4.32 15.58 10.52
CA TYR A 88 -4.97 14.29 10.71
C TYR A 88 -4.48 13.28 9.67
N VAL A 89 -4.41 12.01 10.04
CA VAL A 89 -4.26 10.93 9.06
C VAL A 89 -5.52 10.89 8.20
N ARG A 90 -5.34 10.93 6.89
CA ARG A 90 -6.48 10.95 5.97
C ARG A 90 -7.30 9.66 6.09
N GLY A 91 -8.62 9.79 6.07
CA GLY A 91 -9.56 8.68 6.08
C GLY A 91 -9.40 7.78 4.86
N LEU A 92 -10.00 6.59 4.91
CA LEU A 92 -10.15 5.70 3.77
C LEU A 92 -11.60 5.77 3.29
N SER A 93 -11.82 5.78 1.97
CA SER A 93 -13.16 5.83 1.41
C SER A 93 -13.35 4.84 0.26
N GLU A 94 -14.60 4.39 0.05
CA GLU A 94 -14.94 3.52 -1.08
C GLU A 94 -14.66 4.20 -2.43
N LYS A 95 -14.95 5.50 -2.52
CA LYS A 95 -14.71 6.27 -3.74
C LYS A 95 -13.24 6.29 -4.08
N GLU A 96 -12.38 6.66 -3.12
CA GLU A 96 -10.94 6.69 -3.34
C GLU A 96 -10.38 5.30 -3.69
N ALA A 97 -10.85 4.23 -3.01
CA ALA A 97 -10.47 2.86 -3.34
C ALA A 97 -10.82 2.50 -4.79
N ARG A 98 -12.03 2.83 -5.26
CA ARG A 98 -12.46 2.57 -6.64
C ARG A 98 -11.59 3.30 -7.65
N ASP A 99 -11.36 4.60 -7.41
CA ASP A 99 -10.55 5.45 -8.31
C ASP A 99 -9.09 4.98 -8.35
N LEU A 100 -8.49 4.72 -7.20
CA LEU A 100 -7.12 4.23 -7.06
C LEU A 100 -6.90 2.89 -7.80
N TYR A 101 -7.77 1.93 -7.58
CA TYR A 101 -7.65 0.61 -8.21
C TYR A 101 -7.95 0.63 -9.70
N ALA A 102 -8.79 1.56 -10.19
CA ALA A 102 -9.01 1.74 -11.63
C ALA A 102 -7.75 2.26 -12.33
N VAL A 103 -7.09 3.27 -11.76
CA VAL A 103 -5.80 3.78 -12.26
C VAL A 103 -4.73 2.70 -12.18
N ARG A 104 -4.63 2.01 -11.04
CA ARG A 104 -3.70 0.91 -10.84
C ARG A 104 -3.86 -0.17 -11.91
N ALA A 105 -5.09 -0.63 -12.20
CA ALA A 105 -5.34 -1.66 -13.19
C ALA A 105 -4.79 -1.27 -14.57
N SER A 106 -5.00 -0.01 -14.99
CA SER A 106 -4.50 0.48 -16.28
C SER A 106 -2.97 0.53 -16.34
N LEU A 107 -2.31 0.95 -15.27
CA LEU A 107 -0.85 1.01 -15.20
C LEU A 107 -0.23 -0.40 -15.12
N GLU A 108 -0.82 -1.31 -14.36
CA GLU A 108 -0.34 -2.69 -14.25
C GLU A 108 -0.54 -3.49 -15.55
N GLU A 109 -1.60 -3.22 -16.33
CA GLU A 109 -1.75 -3.79 -17.66
C GLU A 109 -0.68 -3.30 -18.63
N LEU A 110 -0.37 -2.00 -18.60
CA LEU A 110 0.74 -1.44 -19.37
C LEU A 110 2.07 -2.09 -18.95
N THR A 111 2.30 -2.22 -17.64
CA THR A 111 3.48 -2.92 -17.10
C THR A 111 3.62 -4.34 -17.65
N VAL A 112 2.53 -5.12 -17.65
CA VAL A 112 2.54 -6.49 -18.18
C VAL A 112 2.84 -6.52 -19.68
N GLU A 113 2.28 -5.60 -20.46
CA GLU A 113 2.51 -5.49 -21.89
C GLU A 113 4.00 -5.19 -22.20
N GLU A 114 4.57 -4.22 -21.52
CA GLU A 114 5.98 -3.83 -21.67
C GLU A 114 6.93 -4.91 -21.12
N ALA A 115 6.60 -5.52 -19.97
CA ALA A 115 7.36 -6.64 -19.42
C ALA A 115 7.39 -7.84 -20.37
N ALA A 116 6.27 -8.16 -21.04
CA ALA A 116 6.22 -9.25 -22.01
C ALA A 116 7.18 -9.03 -23.21
N ALA A 117 7.32 -7.78 -23.66
CA ALA A 117 8.26 -7.42 -24.73
C ALA A 117 9.74 -7.61 -24.32
N ASN A 118 10.04 -7.43 -23.04
CA ASN A 118 11.40 -7.52 -22.46
C ASN A 118 11.66 -8.87 -21.77
N MET A 119 10.73 -9.85 -21.88
CA MET A 119 10.80 -11.09 -21.13
C MET A 119 11.96 -11.98 -21.63
N THR A 120 12.67 -12.60 -20.68
CA THR A 120 13.75 -13.56 -20.92
C THR A 120 13.58 -14.77 -20.02
N VAL A 121 14.26 -15.87 -20.33
CA VAL A 121 14.26 -17.08 -19.48
C VAL A 121 14.72 -16.77 -18.05
N ALA A 122 15.73 -15.92 -17.86
CA ALA A 122 16.20 -15.53 -16.54
C ALA A 122 15.16 -14.71 -15.77
N LYS A 123 14.48 -13.77 -16.43
CA LYS A 123 13.41 -12.95 -15.82
C LYS A 123 12.19 -13.82 -15.43
N LEU A 124 11.85 -14.81 -16.26
CA LEU A 124 10.82 -15.81 -15.91
C LEU A 124 11.23 -16.65 -14.68
N ALA A 125 12.49 -17.06 -14.58
CA ALA A 125 12.96 -17.79 -13.42
C ALA A 125 12.84 -16.96 -12.11
N THR A 126 13.13 -15.66 -12.15
CA THR A 126 12.94 -14.77 -10.99
C THR A 126 11.47 -14.70 -10.56
N LEU A 127 10.53 -14.60 -11.51
CA LEU A 127 9.08 -14.61 -11.20
C LEU A 127 8.64 -15.97 -10.62
N GLU A 128 9.16 -17.08 -11.14
CA GLU A 128 8.87 -18.42 -10.63
C GLU A 128 9.36 -18.60 -9.18
N GLU A 129 10.56 -18.11 -8.84
CA GLU A 129 11.08 -18.13 -7.47
C GLU A 129 10.17 -17.39 -6.49
N ILE A 130 9.59 -16.27 -6.92
CA ILE A 130 8.61 -15.52 -6.11
C ILE A 130 7.34 -16.34 -5.91
N LEU A 131 6.81 -16.95 -6.96
CA LEU A 131 5.62 -17.81 -6.89
C LEU A 131 5.84 -19.02 -5.98
N GLU A 132 7.02 -19.64 -6.02
CA GLU A 132 7.34 -20.75 -5.12
C GLU A 132 7.37 -20.34 -3.66
N ARG A 133 7.93 -19.14 -3.34
CA ARG A 133 7.84 -18.55 -2.00
C ARG A 133 6.39 -18.33 -1.58
N MET A 134 5.54 -17.78 -2.46
CA MET A 134 4.13 -17.57 -2.19
C MET A 134 3.37 -18.88 -1.93
N ARG A 135 3.63 -19.93 -2.73
CA ARG A 135 3.04 -21.28 -2.53
C ARG A 135 3.43 -21.85 -1.17
N SER A 136 4.71 -21.75 -0.82
CA SER A 136 5.24 -22.25 0.45
C SER A 136 4.69 -21.49 1.67
N ALA A 137 4.22 -20.27 1.46
CA ALA A 137 3.71 -19.38 2.50
C ALA A 137 2.17 -19.30 2.54
N VAL A 138 1.43 -20.19 1.84
CA VAL A 138 -0.02 -20.09 1.66
C VAL A 138 -0.82 -19.97 2.97
N ASP A 139 -0.31 -20.53 4.05
CA ASP A 139 -0.91 -20.44 5.39
C ASP A 139 -0.54 -19.15 6.14
N ARG A 140 0.36 -18.35 5.60
CA ARG A 140 0.87 -17.09 6.16
C ARG A 140 0.52 -15.92 5.24
N VAL A 141 -0.68 -15.39 5.44
CA VAL A 141 -1.30 -14.40 4.53
C VAL A 141 -0.41 -13.16 4.29
N GLU A 142 0.33 -12.71 5.31
CA GLU A 142 1.25 -11.58 5.21
C GLU A 142 2.43 -11.86 4.27
N GLU A 143 3.01 -13.06 4.33
CA GLU A 143 4.10 -13.46 3.42
C GLU A 143 3.61 -13.65 1.99
N VAL A 144 2.40 -14.16 1.79
CA VAL A 144 1.77 -14.22 0.45
C VAL A 144 1.57 -12.81 -0.10
N ALA A 145 1.09 -11.87 0.72
CA ALA A 145 0.90 -10.48 0.32
C ALA A 145 2.23 -9.78 0.00
N GLU A 146 3.31 -10.11 0.71
CA GLU A 146 4.67 -9.63 0.44
C GLU A 146 5.19 -10.18 -0.89
N GLY A 147 5.10 -11.50 -1.12
CA GLY A 147 5.45 -12.11 -2.40
C GLY A 147 4.66 -11.53 -3.57
N GLY A 148 3.37 -11.23 -3.38
CA GLY A 148 2.58 -10.54 -4.40
C GLY A 148 3.09 -9.12 -4.71
N ARG A 149 3.59 -8.36 -3.71
CA ARG A 149 4.25 -7.07 -3.95
C ARG A 149 5.54 -7.25 -4.74
N ASP A 150 6.39 -8.20 -4.34
CA ASP A 150 7.64 -8.52 -5.04
C ASP A 150 7.38 -8.88 -6.50
N PHE A 151 6.32 -9.65 -6.78
CA PHE A 151 5.95 -10.04 -8.14
C PHE A 151 5.63 -8.83 -9.02
N HIS A 152 4.83 -7.88 -8.52
CA HIS A 152 4.53 -6.63 -9.22
C HIS A 152 5.76 -5.74 -9.38
N ASP A 153 6.59 -5.61 -8.34
CA ASP A 153 7.82 -4.81 -8.39
C ASP A 153 8.81 -5.37 -9.44
N VAL A 154 8.98 -6.71 -9.52
CA VAL A 154 9.81 -7.35 -10.55
C VAL A 154 9.23 -7.17 -11.96
N LEU A 155 7.91 -7.21 -12.15
CA LEU A 155 7.30 -6.89 -13.44
C LEU A 155 7.59 -5.45 -13.86
N LEU A 156 7.54 -4.48 -12.94
CA LEU A 156 7.91 -3.09 -13.19
C LEU A 156 9.38 -2.94 -13.61
N GLU A 157 10.30 -3.66 -12.95
CA GLU A 157 11.70 -3.68 -13.33
C GLU A 157 11.90 -4.25 -14.73
N ILE A 158 11.16 -5.33 -15.07
CA ILE A 158 11.22 -5.96 -16.40
C ILE A 158 10.66 -5.04 -17.49
N ALA A 159 9.61 -4.28 -17.20
CA ALA A 159 8.97 -3.35 -18.11
C ALA A 159 9.89 -2.19 -18.54
N GLU A 160 10.86 -1.81 -17.68
CA GLU A 160 11.84 -0.74 -17.95
C GLU A 160 11.21 0.63 -18.27
N ASN A 161 9.96 0.88 -17.80
CA ASN A 161 9.27 2.15 -17.98
C ASN A 161 9.36 3.00 -16.70
N GLU A 162 10.30 3.97 -16.72
CA GLU A 162 10.57 4.83 -15.56
C GLU A 162 9.35 5.66 -15.14
N ILE A 163 8.50 6.08 -16.07
CA ILE A 163 7.30 6.89 -15.76
C ILE A 163 6.24 6.04 -15.09
N THR A 164 6.01 4.83 -15.58
CA THR A 164 5.08 3.87 -14.95
C THR A 164 5.57 3.48 -13.56
N SER A 165 6.86 3.17 -13.41
CA SER A 165 7.50 2.83 -12.15
C SER A 165 7.39 3.97 -11.13
N TRP A 166 7.69 5.21 -11.55
CA TRP A 166 7.55 6.38 -10.70
C TRP A 166 6.10 6.60 -10.28
N THR A 167 5.14 6.50 -11.22
CA THR A 167 3.72 6.75 -10.95
C THR A 167 3.16 5.70 -9.97
N LEU A 168 3.41 4.40 -10.21
CA LEU A 168 3.00 3.34 -9.30
C LEU A 168 3.68 3.46 -7.94
N GLY A 169 4.95 3.89 -7.90
CA GLY A 169 5.66 4.21 -6.67
C GLY A 169 4.97 5.29 -5.83
N GLN A 170 4.41 6.34 -6.46
CA GLN A 170 3.62 7.35 -5.75
C GLN A 170 2.28 6.79 -5.22
N LEU A 171 1.67 5.85 -5.93
CA LEU A 171 0.41 5.21 -5.51
C LEU A 171 0.61 4.10 -4.47
N LYS A 172 1.81 3.52 -4.38
CA LYS A 172 2.12 2.36 -3.51
C LYS A 172 1.71 2.56 -2.04
N PRO A 173 2.02 3.70 -1.37
CA PRO A 173 1.57 3.93 0.00
C PRO A 173 0.04 3.89 0.16
N HIS A 174 -0.69 4.44 -0.79
CA HIS A 174 -2.15 4.41 -0.79
C HIS A 174 -2.68 3.00 -0.98
N ILE A 175 -2.15 2.26 -1.97
CA ILE A 175 -2.50 0.86 -2.22
C ILE A 175 -2.24 0.02 -0.97
N ASP A 176 -1.10 0.20 -0.32
CA ASP A 176 -0.71 -0.59 0.86
C ASP A 176 -1.59 -0.30 2.09
N ARG A 177 -2.06 0.93 2.28
CA ARG A 177 -3.05 1.27 3.34
C ARG A 177 -4.35 0.47 3.16
N TYR A 178 -4.89 0.43 1.93
CA TYR A 178 -6.09 -0.33 1.63
C TYR A 178 -5.85 -1.85 1.71
N ARG A 179 -4.70 -2.31 1.22
CA ARG A 179 -4.30 -3.71 1.29
C ARG A 179 -4.15 -4.18 2.74
N PHE A 180 -3.53 -3.38 3.60
CA PHE A 180 -3.39 -3.71 5.02
C PHE A 180 -4.74 -3.93 5.70
N LEU A 181 -5.77 -3.16 5.35
CA LEU A 181 -7.11 -3.35 5.85
C LEU A 181 -7.69 -4.71 5.40
N SER A 182 -7.41 -5.14 4.18
CA SER A 182 -8.00 -6.35 3.56
C SER A 182 -7.23 -7.64 3.83
N THR A 183 -5.91 -7.61 4.05
CA THR A 183 -5.08 -8.81 4.32
C THR A 183 -5.42 -9.52 5.63
N ARG A 184 -6.14 -8.85 6.53
CA ARG A 184 -6.61 -9.45 7.79
C ARG A 184 -7.84 -10.35 7.62
N THR A 185 -8.35 -10.55 6.39
CA THR A 185 -9.69 -11.08 6.16
C THR A 185 -9.79 -12.57 5.88
N SER A 186 -8.87 -13.27 5.20
CA SER A 186 -8.89 -14.74 5.14
C SER A 186 -7.71 -15.40 4.43
N GLN A 187 -7.38 -16.62 4.86
CA GLN A 187 -6.45 -17.55 4.22
C GLN A 187 -6.91 -17.91 2.78
N GLU A 188 -8.21 -18.01 2.55
CA GLU A 188 -8.80 -18.29 1.24
C GLU A 188 -8.39 -17.22 0.20
N ARG A 189 -8.35 -15.94 0.60
CA ARG A 189 -7.89 -14.85 -0.28
C ARG A 189 -6.40 -14.99 -0.62
N GLY A 190 -5.58 -15.47 0.32
CA GLY A 190 -4.16 -15.76 0.08
C GLY A 190 -3.98 -16.83 -1.00
N MET A 191 -4.66 -17.97 -0.88
CA MET A 191 -4.65 -19.03 -1.89
C MET A 191 -5.13 -18.57 -3.26
N GLN A 192 -6.17 -17.73 -3.28
CA GLN A 192 -6.68 -17.16 -4.53
C GLN A 192 -5.67 -16.21 -5.17
N ALA A 193 -4.97 -15.37 -4.38
CA ALA A 193 -3.93 -14.48 -4.88
C ALA A 193 -2.78 -15.26 -5.52
N VAL A 194 -2.33 -16.37 -4.92
CA VAL A 194 -1.30 -17.23 -5.52
C VAL A 194 -1.73 -17.67 -6.91
N ARG A 195 -2.94 -18.24 -7.05
CA ARG A 195 -3.45 -18.72 -8.36
C ARG A 195 -3.56 -17.59 -9.40
N GLU A 196 -3.99 -16.39 -8.98
CA GLU A 196 -4.07 -15.24 -9.87
C GLU A 196 -2.70 -14.82 -10.40
N HIS A 197 -1.66 -14.86 -9.57
CA HIS A 197 -0.29 -14.58 -10.01
C HIS A 197 0.27 -15.69 -10.90
N GLU A 198 -0.06 -16.97 -10.63
CA GLU A 198 0.28 -18.10 -11.49
C GLU A 198 -0.32 -17.94 -12.90
N GLU A 199 -1.61 -17.55 -13.01
CA GLU A 199 -2.26 -17.32 -14.31
C GLU A 199 -1.57 -16.21 -15.11
N ILE A 200 -1.10 -15.13 -14.43
CA ILE A 200 -0.33 -14.06 -15.08
C ILE A 200 1.01 -14.60 -15.58
N TYR A 201 1.75 -15.30 -14.72
CA TYR A 201 3.04 -15.90 -15.05
C TYR A 201 2.95 -16.88 -16.22
N GLU A 202 2.00 -17.81 -16.19
CA GLU A 202 1.79 -18.79 -17.27
C GLU A 202 1.50 -18.12 -18.60
N SER A 203 0.67 -17.06 -18.60
CA SER A 203 0.36 -16.28 -19.79
C SER A 203 1.60 -15.59 -20.34
N LEU A 204 2.47 -15.03 -19.48
CA LEU A 204 3.74 -14.41 -19.87
C LEU A 204 4.74 -15.44 -20.41
N ARG A 205 4.86 -16.60 -19.75
CA ARG A 205 5.71 -17.73 -20.17
C ARG A 205 5.33 -18.23 -21.56
N ASP A 206 4.04 -18.32 -21.82
CA ASP A 206 3.48 -18.81 -23.10
C ASP A 206 3.48 -17.71 -24.19
N GLY A 207 3.96 -16.50 -23.88
CA GLY A 207 4.00 -15.36 -24.81
C GLY A 207 2.62 -14.79 -25.16
N ASN A 208 1.58 -15.10 -24.37
CA ASN A 208 0.22 -14.62 -24.60
C ASN A 208 -0.04 -13.31 -23.84
N VAL A 209 0.39 -12.19 -24.44
CA VAL A 209 0.33 -10.86 -23.84
C VAL A 209 -1.09 -10.44 -23.47
N GLU A 210 -2.07 -10.68 -24.37
CA GLU A 210 -3.46 -10.29 -24.10
C GLU A 210 -4.09 -11.07 -22.95
N ALA A 211 -3.75 -12.37 -22.84
CA ALA A 211 -4.17 -13.17 -21.70
C ALA A 211 -3.52 -12.65 -20.40
N ALA A 212 -2.22 -12.35 -20.41
CA ALA A 212 -1.50 -11.82 -19.25
C ALA A 212 -2.10 -10.49 -18.78
N LYS A 213 -2.40 -9.55 -19.68
CA LYS A 213 -3.08 -8.28 -19.39
C LYS A 213 -4.46 -8.51 -18.76
N SER A 214 -5.25 -9.43 -19.35
CA SER A 214 -6.57 -9.77 -18.83
C SER A 214 -6.51 -10.40 -17.44
N CYS A 215 -5.54 -11.29 -17.17
CA CYS A 215 -5.30 -11.87 -15.86
C CYS A 215 -4.90 -10.80 -14.83
N MET A 216 -4.00 -9.88 -15.20
CA MET A 216 -3.59 -8.77 -14.34
C MET A 216 -4.78 -7.88 -13.99
N ARG A 217 -5.57 -7.43 -14.97
CA ARG A 217 -6.78 -6.62 -14.72
C ARG A 217 -7.70 -7.31 -13.72
N ARG A 218 -8.03 -8.57 -13.97
CA ARG A 218 -8.91 -9.37 -13.10
C ARG A 218 -8.35 -9.49 -11.68
N HIS A 219 -7.04 -9.70 -11.54
CA HIS A 219 -6.35 -9.74 -10.25
C HIS A 219 -6.53 -8.43 -9.47
N ILE A 220 -6.29 -7.29 -10.11
CA ILE A 220 -6.45 -5.97 -9.49
C ILE A 220 -7.91 -5.67 -9.12
N GLU A 221 -8.86 -6.05 -9.97
CA GLU A 221 -10.30 -5.89 -9.70
C GLU A 221 -10.76 -6.73 -8.51
N LYS A 222 -10.32 -7.97 -8.38
CA LYS A 222 -10.59 -8.81 -7.20
C LYS A 222 -9.97 -8.24 -5.92
N GLY A 223 -8.75 -7.68 -6.01
CA GLY A 223 -8.14 -6.94 -4.92
C GLY A 223 -9.00 -5.77 -4.47
N ARG A 224 -9.55 -4.99 -5.42
CA ARG A 224 -10.50 -3.90 -5.14
C ARG A 224 -11.74 -4.40 -4.40
N GLU A 225 -12.37 -5.47 -4.87
CA GLU A 225 -13.56 -6.04 -4.25
C GLU A 225 -13.30 -6.45 -2.79
N THR A 226 -12.15 -7.07 -2.52
CA THR A 226 -11.73 -7.44 -1.17
C THR A 226 -11.58 -6.21 -0.27
N VAL A 227 -10.96 -5.14 -0.78
CA VAL A 227 -10.81 -3.86 -0.07
C VAL A 227 -12.17 -3.22 0.23
N LEU A 228 -13.06 -3.16 -0.74
CA LEU A 228 -14.40 -2.58 -0.55
C LEU A 228 -15.21 -3.36 0.50
N THR A 229 -15.13 -4.68 0.49
CA THR A 229 -15.75 -5.52 1.53
C THR A 229 -15.17 -5.23 2.92
N ALA A 230 -13.84 -5.08 3.03
CA ALA A 230 -13.19 -4.76 4.29
C ALA A 230 -13.55 -3.36 4.82
N LEU A 231 -13.71 -2.36 3.93
CA LEU A 231 -14.15 -1.01 4.29
C LEU A 231 -15.56 -1.01 4.89
N VAL A 232 -16.48 -1.76 4.29
CA VAL A 232 -17.85 -1.90 4.83
C VAL A 232 -17.85 -2.57 6.21
N ALA A 233 -16.99 -3.56 6.42
CA ALA A 233 -16.86 -4.27 7.69
C ALA A 233 -16.17 -3.43 8.80
N SER A 234 -15.49 -2.34 8.44
CA SER A 234 -14.70 -1.50 9.36
C SER A 234 -15.09 -0.02 9.25
N PRO A 235 -16.31 0.37 9.62
CA PRO A 235 -16.80 1.75 9.44
C PRO A 235 -15.98 2.81 10.21
N GLU A 236 -15.19 2.42 11.21
CA GLU A 236 -14.32 3.32 11.97
C GLU A 236 -13.14 3.88 11.15
N THR A 237 -12.86 3.30 9.98
CA THR A 237 -11.79 3.74 9.07
C THR A 237 -12.25 4.78 8.06
N GLN A 238 -13.55 4.97 7.92
CA GLN A 238 -14.13 6.01 7.07
C GLN A 238 -14.03 7.33 7.82
N GLY A 239 -13.14 8.21 7.37
CA GLY A 239 -13.11 9.60 7.85
C GLY A 239 -14.49 10.20 7.60
N GLY A 240 -15.14 10.71 8.66
CA GLY A 240 -16.46 11.29 8.55
C GLY A 240 -16.45 12.41 7.50
N GLU A 241 -17.18 12.21 6.42
CA GLU A 241 -17.69 13.27 5.58
C GLU A 241 -18.72 14.02 6.45
N GLU A 242 -18.29 15.09 7.13
CA GLU A 242 -19.23 16.08 7.65
C GLU A 242 -19.40 17.14 6.56
N GLU A 243 -20.64 17.22 6.04
CA GLU A 243 -21.20 18.35 5.30
C GLU A 243 -20.94 19.72 6.01
#